data_0a63723b86195dd237bab565fbedcb12
#
_entry.id   0a63723b86195dd237bab565fbedcb12
#
_cell.length_a   1.000
_cell.length_b   1.000
_cell.length_c   1.000
_cell.angle_alpha   90.00
_cell.angle_beta   90.00
_cell.angle_gamma   90.00
#
_symmetry.space_group_name_H-M   'P 1'
#
loop_
_entity.id
_entity.type
_entity.pdbx_description
1 polymer ?
#
loop_
_entity_poly.entity_id
_entity_poly.type
_entity_poly.pdbx_seq_one_letter_code
_entity_poly.pdbx_strand_id
1 'polypeptide(L)'
;MKTFSAKPHEVQHDWFLVDAADKVLGRLASQIAARLRGKHKAIYTPHVDTGDFIVVVNAKKLRVTGNKAEAKVYHRHTTYPGGLYTTNFAKLQERHPDRVLQKAVKGMLPKGPLGYAMLRKLKIYGGAEHPHAAQQPKPIELLKA
;
A
#
# COMPACT_ATOMS: atom_id res chain seq x y z
N MET A 1 -18.40 -8.75 -31.08
CA MET A 1 -17.11 -8.20 -30.62
C MET A 1 -16.78 -8.85 -29.31
N LYS A 2 -15.61 -9.45 -29.12
CA LYS A 2 -15.18 -10.04 -27.84
C LYS A 2 -14.29 -9.05 -27.11
N THR A 3 -14.59 -8.73 -25.84
CA THR A 3 -13.73 -7.91 -24.99
C THR A 3 -12.56 -8.75 -24.49
N PHE A 4 -11.39 -8.12 -24.35
CA PHE A 4 -10.21 -8.78 -23.79
C PHE A 4 -10.42 -9.09 -22.30
N SER A 5 -10.02 -10.29 -21.89
CA SER A 5 -9.97 -10.69 -20.47
C SER A 5 -8.63 -11.36 -20.21
N ALA A 6 -7.88 -10.82 -19.23
CA ALA A 6 -6.57 -11.38 -18.86
C ALA A 6 -6.74 -12.77 -18.26
N LYS A 7 -5.81 -13.68 -18.56
CA LYS A 7 -5.73 -14.99 -17.93
C LYS A 7 -4.71 -14.94 -16.78
N PRO A 8 -5.01 -15.49 -15.60
CA PRO A 8 -4.14 -15.38 -14.43
C PRO A 8 -2.71 -15.88 -14.66
N HIS A 9 -2.53 -16.91 -15.47
CA HIS A 9 -1.22 -17.51 -15.74
C HIS A 9 -0.38 -16.77 -16.80
N GLU A 10 -0.98 -15.84 -17.54
CA GLU A 10 -0.30 -15.01 -18.54
C GLU A 10 0.14 -13.65 -17.99
N VAL A 11 -0.34 -13.28 -16.79
CA VAL A 11 -0.02 -11.99 -16.19
C VAL A 11 1.40 -11.98 -15.66
N GLN A 12 2.21 -11.02 -16.10
CA GLN A 12 3.54 -10.75 -15.55
C GLN A 12 3.46 -9.70 -14.45
N HIS A 13 4.11 -9.97 -13.33
CA HIS A 13 4.20 -9.08 -12.18
C HIS A 13 5.63 -8.54 -12.05
N ASP A 14 5.79 -7.24 -12.21
CA ASP A 14 7.06 -6.55 -12.00
C ASP A 14 7.24 -6.16 -10.53
N TRP A 15 8.49 -5.91 -10.14
CA TRP A 15 8.83 -5.42 -8.82
C TRP A 15 9.27 -3.96 -8.88
N PHE A 16 8.65 -3.14 -8.05
CA PHE A 16 8.95 -1.71 -7.96
C PHE A 16 9.36 -1.29 -6.56
N LEU A 17 10.34 -0.40 -6.49
CA LEU A 17 10.81 0.24 -5.26
C LEU A 17 10.29 1.67 -5.21
N VAL A 18 9.66 2.04 -4.10
CA VAL A 18 9.10 3.37 -3.85
C VAL A 18 9.72 3.95 -2.60
N ASP A 19 10.27 5.15 -2.69
CA ASP A 19 10.70 5.90 -1.52
C ASP A 19 9.54 6.75 -0.98
N ALA A 20 9.22 6.54 0.29
CA ALA A 20 8.15 7.24 0.99
C ALA A 20 8.61 8.50 1.74
N ALA A 21 9.91 8.82 1.70
CA ALA A 21 10.44 9.98 2.39
C ALA A 21 9.75 11.27 1.94
N ASP A 22 9.28 12.06 2.92
CA ASP A 22 8.59 13.34 2.72
C ASP A 22 7.34 13.33 1.84
N LYS A 23 6.84 12.15 1.47
CA LYS A 23 5.61 12.01 0.70
C LYS A 23 4.38 12.09 1.60
N VAL A 24 3.29 12.67 1.08
CA VAL A 24 2.01 12.74 1.77
C VAL A 24 1.31 11.39 1.74
N LEU A 25 0.96 10.85 2.92
CA LEU A 25 0.39 9.51 3.11
C LEU A 25 -0.76 9.18 2.13
N GLY A 26 -1.79 10.02 2.07
CA GLY A 26 -2.99 9.73 1.27
C GLY A 26 -2.71 9.72 -0.23
N ARG A 27 -1.91 10.67 -0.72
CA ARG A 27 -1.53 10.77 -2.14
C ARG A 27 -0.67 9.59 -2.56
N LEU A 28 0.30 9.20 -1.73
CA LEU A 28 1.13 8.04 -1.99
C LEU A 28 0.31 6.74 -1.97
N ALA A 29 -0.57 6.57 -0.99
CA ALA A 29 -1.41 5.39 -0.85
C ALA A 29 -2.34 5.16 -2.05
N SER A 30 -2.91 6.23 -2.64
CA SER A 30 -3.77 6.11 -3.81
C SER A 30 -3.01 5.63 -5.05
N GLN A 31 -1.79 6.12 -5.28
CA GLN A 31 -0.94 5.69 -6.39
C GLN A 31 -0.48 4.24 -6.21
N ILE A 32 -0.09 3.86 -5.01
CA ILE A 32 0.26 2.47 -4.68
C ILE A 32 -0.94 1.55 -4.92
N ALA A 33 -2.13 1.91 -4.45
CA ALA A 33 -3.34 1.11 -4.63
C ALA A 33 -3.70 0.92 -6.11
N ALA A 34 -3.58 1.97 -6.93
CA ALA A 34 -3.81 1.88 -8.38
C ALA A 34 -2.85 0.90 -9.06
N ARG A 35 -1.57 0.88 -8.67
CA ARG A 35 -0.57 -0.05 -9.21
C ARG A 35 -0.75 -1.48 -8.72
N LEU A 36 -1.06 -1.67 -7.44
CA LEU A 36 -1.36 -3.00 -6.88
C LEU A 36 -2.59 -3.63 -7.56
N ARG A 37 -3.56 -2.82 -7.94
CA ARG A 37 -4.74 -3.27 -8.68
C ARG A 37 -4.46 -3.52 -10.16
N GLY A 38 -3.40 -2.91 -10.72
CA GLY A 38 -3.01 -3.06 -12.12
C GLY A 38 -3.68 -2.08 -13.09
N LYS A 39 -4.29 -1.00 -12.59
CA LYS A 39 -4.99 -0.01 -13.43
C LYS A 39 -4.09 0.74 -14.42
N HIS A 40 -2.78 0.69 -14.24
CA HIS A 40 -1.80 1.29 -15.15
C HIS A 40 -1.47 0.41 -16.36
N LYS A 41 -1.90 -0.86 -16.36
CA LYS A 41 -1.65 -1.82 -17.43
C LYS A 41 -2.83 -1.88 -18.41
N ALA A 42 -2.53 -2.01 -19.70
CA ALA A 42 -3.56 -2.18 -20.74
C ALA A 42 -4.37 -3.48 -20.58
N ILE A 43 -3.75 -4.51 -19.99
CA ILE A 43 -4.37 -5.81 -19.71
C ILE A 43 -5.26 -5.81 -18.44
N TYR A 44 -5.51 -4.66 -17.83
CA TYR A 44 -6.31 -4.59 -16.63
C TYR A 44 -7.67 -5.28 -16.79
N THR A 45 -7.95 -6.23 -15.91
CA THR A 45 -9.22 -6.95 -15.83
C THR A 45 -9.70 -6.96 -14.38
N PRO A 46 -10.93 -6.52 -14.07
CA PRO A 46 -11.39 -6.32 -12.67
C PRO A 46 -11.37 -7.59 -11.82
N HIS A 47 -11.58 -8.76 -12.37
CA HIS A 47 -11.64 -10.04 -11.66
C HIS A 47 -10.32 -10.81 -11.61
N VAL A 48 -9.27 -10.28 -12.25
CA VAL A 48 -7.93 -10.88 -12.28
C VAL A 48 -6.93 -9.93 -11.61
N ASP A 49 -6.01 -10.49 -10.84
CA ASP A 49 -4.92 -9.72 -10.25
C ASP A 49 -3.83 -9.44 -11.28
N THR A 50 -3.87 -8.26 -11.90
CA THR A 50 -2.92 -7.80 -12.91
C THR A 50 -1.83 -6.87 -12.36
N GLY A 51 -1.91 -6.50 -11.10
CA GLY A 51 -1.00 -5.52 -10.45
C GLY A 51 0.39 -6.07 -10.17
N ASP A 52 1.30 -5.17 -9.82
CA ASP A 52 2.71 -5.45 -9.57
C ASP A 52 3.02 -5.55 -8.08
N PHE A 53 4.23 -6.07 -7.76
CA PHE A 53 4.78 -6.04 -6.42
C PHE A 53 5.37 -4.67 -6.12
N ILE A 54 5.10 -4.13 -4.93
CA ILE A 54 5.61 -2.83 -4.51
C ILE A 54 6.34 -2.98 -3.17
N VAL A 55 7.60 -2.55 -3.16
CA VAL A 55 8.42 -2.41 -1.96
C VAL A 55 8.51 -0.93 -1.61
N VAL A 56 8.08 -0.57 -0.41
CA VAL A 56 8.14 0.81 0.08
C VAL A 56 9.19 0.90 1.17
N VAL A 57 10.09 1.86 1.04
CA VAL A 57 11.13 2.16 2.03
C VAL A 57 10.90 3.53 2.66
N ASN A 58 11.59 3.80 3.77
CA ASN A 58 11.48 5.05 4.52
C ASN A 58 10.07 5.39 5.02
N ALA A 59 9.24 4.39 5.35
CA ALA A 59 7.88 4.63 5.81
C ALA A 59 7.81 5.47 7.11
N LYS A 60 8.88 5.51 7.93
CA LYS A 60 8.96 6.40 9.11
C LYS A 60 8.91 7.88 8.76
N LYS A 61 9.33 8.26 7.55
CA LYS A 61 9.41 9.65 7.10
C LYS A 61 8.16 10.12 6.35
N LEU A 62 7.07 9.33 6.34
CA LEU A 62 5.78 9.72 5.79
C LEU A 62 5.19 10.92 6.52
N ARG A 63 4.59 11.84 5.75
CA ARG A 63 3.96 13.05 6.26
C ARG A 63 2.44 13.01 6.10
N VAL A 64 1.78 13.76 6.98
CA VAL A 64 0.35 14.10 6.86
C VAL A 64 0.21 15.63 6.91
N THR A 65 -0.86 16.15 6.32
CA THR A 65 -1.12 17.60 6.26
C THR A 65 -2.10 18.04 7.35
N GLY A 66 -2.05 19.32 7.72
CA GLY A 66 -2.91 19.90 8.76
C GLY A 66 -2.69 19.25 10.13
N ASN A 67 -3.71 19.22 10.96
CA ASN A 67 -3.65 18.65 12.32
C ASN A 67 -3.84 17.12 12.38
N LYS A 68 -3.64 16.40 11.24
CA LYS A 68 -3.87 14.95 11.19
C LYS A 68 -2.89 14.13 12.00
N ALA A 69 -1.73 14.68 12.34
CA ALA A 69 -0.76 13.99 13.19
C ALA A 69 -1.37 13.62 14.55
N GLU A 70 -2.17 14.49 15.12
CA GLU A 70 -2.86 14.29 16.40
C GLU A 70 -4.31 13.85 16.23
N ALA A 71 -5.03 14.47 15.31
CA ALA A 71 -6.47 14.26 15.14
C ALA A 71 -6.84 12.95 14.44
N LYS A 72 -5.94 12.39 13.60
CA LYS A 72 -6.22 11.11 12.91
C LYS A 72 -6.11 9.95 13.88
N VAL A 73 -7.26 9.31 14.14
CA VAL A 73 -7.37 8.21 15.11
C VAL A 73 -7.55 6.87 14.39
N TYR A 74 -6.89 5.85 14.91
CA TYR A 74 -7.02 4.45 14.48
C TYR A 74 -7.64 3.64 15.60
N HIS A 75 -8.68 2.88 15.27
CA HIS A 75 -9.40 2.03 16.21
C HIS A 75 -9.07 0.55 15.99
N ARG A 76 -8.98 -0.20 17.10
CA ARG A 76 -8.86 -1.65 17.11
C ARG A 76 -9.79 -2.19 18.21
N HIS A 77 -10.62 -3.17 17.89
CA HIS A 77 -11.47 -3.85 18.83
C HIS A 77 -10.99 -5.28 19.06
N THR A 78 -10.97 -5.73 20.32
CA THR A 78 -10.52 -7.08 20.68
C THR A 78 -11.64 -8.12 20.68
N THR A 79 -12.87 -7.75 20.31
CA THR A 79 -14.10 -8.55 20.36
C THR A 79 -14.72 -8.74 21.74
N TYR A 80 -14.04 -8.38 22.84
CA TYR A 80 -14.61 -8.40 24.20
C TYR A 80 -15.31 -7.09 24.55
N PRO A 81 -16.32 -7.09 25.44
CA PRO A 81 -16.93 -5.86 25.94
C PRO A 81 -15.88 -4.90 26.49
N GLY A 82 -15.96 -3.61 26.13
CA GLY A 82 -14.97 -2.59 26.52
C GLY A 82 -13.60 -2.71 25.83
N GLY A 83 -13.42 -3.62 24.87
CA GLY A 83 -12.15 -3.90 24.21
C GLY A 83 -11.80 -2.96 23.06
N LEU A 84 -12.24 -1.70 23.07
CA LEU A 84 -11.89 -0.69 22.07
C LEU A 84 -10.57 0.01 22.44
N TYR A 85 -9.56 -0.16 21.58
CA TYR A 85 -8.30 0.55 21.68
C TYR A 85 -8.19 1.62 20.62
N THR A 86 -7.79 2.81 21.01
CA THR A 86 -7.60 3.95 20.13
C THR A 86 -6.17 4.43 20.15
N THR A 87 -5.64 4.81 18.99
CA THR A 87 -4.30 5.38 18.87
C THR A 87 -4.31 6.46 17.81
N ASN A 88 -3.57 7.55 18.00
CA ASN A 88 -3.43 8.57 16.98
C ASN A 88 -2.31 8.24 15.98
N PHE A 89 -2.26 9.01 14.87
CA PHE A 89 -1.28 8.82 13.81
C PHE A 89 0.15 8.89 14.35
N ALA A 90 0.50 9.91 15.13
CA ALA A 90 1.85 10.13 15.62
C ALA A 90 2.37 8.93 16.43
N LYS A 91 1.59 8.41 17.38
CA LYS A 91 1.94 7.23 18.17
C LYS A 91 2.03 5.95 17.34
N LEU A 92 1.15 5.79 16.34
CA LEU A 92 1.19 4.62 15.47
C LEU A 92 2.38 4.66 14.52
N GLN A 93 2.73 5.86 14.00
CA GLN A 93 3.87 6.07 13.12
C GLN A 93 5.21 5.80 13.83
N GLU A 94 5.32 6.15 15.10
CA GLU A 94 6.51 5.88 15.91
C GLU A 94 6.70 4.38 16.14
N ARG A 95 5.63 3.67 16.53
CA ARG A 95 5.68 2.25 16.91
C ARG A 95 5.69 1.30 15.71
N HIS A 96 4.81 1.55 14.74
CA HIS A 96 4.56 0.68 13.59
C HIS A 96 4.32 1.49 12.32
N PRO A 97 5.37 2.09 11.72
CA PRO A 97 5.25 2.93 10.53
C PRO A 97 4.71 2.17 9.31
N ASP A 98 4.98 0.86 9.23
CA ASP A 98 4.47 -0.03 8.21
C ASP A 98 2.94 -0.11 8.21
N ARG A 99 2.33 -0.17 9.39
CA ARG A 99 0.87 -0.31 9.55
C ARG A 99 0.09 0.92 9.13
N VAL A 100 0.68 2.10 9.24
CA VAL A 100 0.02 3.36 8.84
C VAL A 100 -0.27 3.36 7.34
N LEU A 101 0.74 3.09 6.52
CA LEU A 101 0.59 3.02 5.07
C LEU A 101 -0.24 1.80 4.66
N GLN A 102 -0.01 0.64 5.29
CA GLN A 102 -0.78 -0.57 5.00
C GLN A 102 -2.29 -0.37 5.21
N LYS A 103 -2.70 0.28 6.32
CA LYS A 103 -4.12 0.59 6.58
C LYS A 103 -4.70 1.56 5.55
N ALA A 104 -3.93 2.57 5.13
CA ALA A 104 -4.37 3.51 4.11
C ALA A 104 -4.59 2.81 2.76
N VAL A 105 -3.64 1.98 2.31
CA VAL A 105 -3.75 1.23 1.05
C VAL A 105 -4.85 0.17 1.12
N LYS A 106 -4.97 -0.56 2.24
CA LYS A 106 -6.03 -1.56 2.45
C LYS A 106 -7.42 -0.96 2.29
N GLY A 107 -7.65 0.25 2.80
CA GLY A 107 -8.93 0.95 2.65
C GLY A 107 -9.25 1.37 1.21
N MET A 108 -8.24 1.47 0.34
CA MET A 108 -8.38 1.85 -1.07
C MET A 108 -8.44 0.65 -2.03
N LEU A 109 -8.11 -0.55 -1.57
CA LEU A 109 -8.20 -1.78 -2.34
C LEU A 109 -9.60 -2.40 -2.22
N PRO A 110 -10.03 -3.24 -3.19
CA PRO A 110 -11.26 -4.00 -3.08
C PRO A 110 -11.28 -4.86 -1.81
N LYS A 111 -12.47 -5.07 -1.27
CA LYS A 111 -12.68 -6.02 -0.17
C LYS A 111 -12.89 -7.42 -0.74
N GLY A 112 -12.45 -8.44 0.01
CA GLY A 112 -12.58 -9.83 -0.40
C GLY A 112 -11.26 -10.50 -0.77
N PRO A 113 -11.28 -11.77 -1.22
CA PRO A 113 -10.07 -12.56 -1.44
C PRO A 113 -9.08 -11.95 -2.44
N LEU A 114 -9.59 -11.38 -3.55
CA LEU A 114 -8.76 -10.72 -4.56
C LEU A 114 -8.05 -9.48 -4.01
N GLY A 115 -8.75 -8.64 -3.24
CA GLY A 115 -8.16 -7.46 -2.61
C GLY A 115 -7.09 -7.81 -1.57
N TYR A 116 -7.27 -8.88 -0.82
CA TYR A 116 -6.24 -9.38 0.10
C TYR A 116 -5.02 -9.95 -0.64
N ALA A 117 -5.22 -10.61 -1.77
CA ALA A 117 -4.11 -11.05 -2.63
C ALA A 117 -3.30 -9.86 -3.16
N MET A 118 -3.98 -8.80 -3.60
CA MET A 118 -3.32 -7.54 -4.00
C MET A 118 -2.52 -6.91 -2.87
N LEU A 119 -3.09 -6.86 -1.65
CA LEU A 119 -2.43 -6.28 -0.48
C LEU A 119 -1.17 -7.07 -0.07
N ARG A 120 -1.12 -8.38 -0.25
CA ARG A 120 0.06 -9.22 0.04
C ARG A 120 1.27 -8.86 -0.83
N LYS A 121 1.06 -8.27 -1.99
CA LYS A 121 2.13 -7.79 -2.89
C LYS A 121 2.78 -6.48 -2.41
N LEU A 122 2.20 -5.81 -1.41
CA LEU A 122 2.76 -4.62 -0.78
C LEU A 122 3.69 -5.01 0.37
N LYS A 123 4.95 -4.62 0.27
CA LYS A 123 5.99 -4.79 1.30
C LYS A 123 6.42 -3.41 1.79
N ILE A 124 6.35 -3.16 3.09
CA ILE A 124 6.61 -1.83 3.66
C ILE A 124 7.72 -1.94 4.71
N TYR A 125 8.72 -1.08 4.61
CA TYR A 125 9.86 -1.01 5.54
C TYR A 125 10.00 0.40 6.10
N GLY A 126 10.23 0.48 7.40
CA GLY A 126 10.41 1.75 8.10
C GLY A 126 11.70 2.48 7.75
N GLY A 127 12.77 1.74 7.45
CA GLY A 127 14.09 2.25 7.06
C GLY A 127 14.32 2.24 5.55
N ALA A 128 15.55 2.50 5.16
CA ALA A 128 15.98 2.48 3.75
C ALA A 128 16.30 1.07 3.24
N GLU A 129 16.58 0.13 4.14
CA GLU A 129 16.98 -1.24 3.79
C GLU A 129 15.76 -2.14 3.59
N HIS A 130 15.87 -3.07 2.64
CA HIS A 130 14.86 -4.09 2.36
C HIS A 130 15.51 -5.43 1.96
N PRO A 131 14.91 -6.59 2.27
CA PRO A 131 15.47 -7.91 1.98
C PRO A 131 15.21 -8.39 0.54
N HIS A 132 14.66 -7.55 -0.34
CA HIS A 132 14.23 -7.92 -1.70
C HIS A 132 15.27 -7.63 -2.79
N ALA A 133 16.59 -7.71 -2.47
CA ALA A 133 17.65 -7.49 -3.45
C ALA A 133 17.61 -8.52 -4.60
N ALA A 134 17.28 -9.78 -4.28
CA ALA A 134 17.19 -10.86 -5.26
C ALA A 134 16.11 -10.60 -6.35
N GLN A 135 15.01 -9.92 -6.01
CA GLN A 135 13.94 -9.57 -6.94
C GLN A 135 14.26 -8.35 -7.81
N GLN A 136 15.37 -7.65 -7.54
CA GLN A 136 15.82 -6.46 -8.29
C GLN A 136 14.71 -5.43 -8.53
N PRO A 137 14.06 -4.88 -7.47
CA PRO A 137 12.95 -3.97 -7.64
C PRO A 137 13.41 -2.68 -8.34
N LYS A 138 12.70 -2.28 -9.39
CA LYS A 138 12.98 -1.08 -10.18
C LYS A 138 12.52 0.16 -9.41
N PRO A 139 13.37 1.18 -9.22
CA PRO A 139 12.94 2.41 -8.57
C PRO A 139 11.88 3.13 -9.41
N ILE A 140 10.84 3.64 -8.75
CA ILE A 140 9.77 4.39 -9.39
C ILE A 140 9.34 5.58 -8.53
N GLU A 141 9.20 6.73 -9.18
CA GLU A 141 8.60 7.90 -8.57
C GLU A 141 7.09 7.94 -8.86
N LEU A 142 6.28 7.71 -7.84
CA LEU A 142 4.82 7.74 -7.97
C LEU A 142 4.24 9.15 -7.87
N LEU A 143 4.91 10.04 -7.14
CA LEU A 143 4.54 11.44 -7.00
C LEU A 143 5.75 12.28 -7.44
N LYS A 144 5.61 12.99 -8.55
CA LYS A 144 6.50 14.13 -8.82
C LYS A 144 6.24 15.18 -7.75
N ALA A 145 7.32 15.72 -7.25
CA ALA A 145 7.27 16.78 -6.24
C ALA A 145 6.48 17.99 -6.76
#